data_aa2e2cdb5d464993bb549f2b047e8f3a
#
_entry.id   aa2e2cdb5d464993bb549f2b047e8f3a
#
_cell.length_a   1.000
_cell.length_b   1.000
_cell.length_c   1.000
_cell.angle_alpha   90.00
_cell.angle_beta   90.00
_cell.angle_gamma   90.00
#
_symmetry.space_group_name_H-M   'P 1'
#
loop_
_entity.id
_entity.type
_entity.pdbx_description
1 polymer ?
#
loop_
_entity_poly.entity_id
_entity_poly.type
_entity_poly.pdbx_seq_one_letter_code
_entity_poly.pdbx_strand_id
1 'polypeptide(L)'
;MKIFVTGGTGFIGSHLVEALLEQGHEVRTLVRSKLKWLAGRPVVPVKGDLDNIEALREGMRGADLVYHLAALVKAPKQETLNYANVEGSENLLRTAQKAGVPKIVMLSSLAAAGPSFSRPLTEEDPLMPISMYGVSKKLMEEMVHRTATGSDSITLLRPPAVYGPREEQILSFFQIAGRGICPIVGGNADARISMVHVDDVVQGLLLAGTKREQGVHTYFVSSEDVYTWNQIKTATGEALQRRLFTLPLPPKLVQLAGSTIERAGGLFGAYPDLNRDKAREMTHQWTCSVEKIKRELKYRQTRSLQDGIRHTIRWYQKHNWL
;
A
#
# COMPACT_ATOMS: atom_id res chain seq x y z
N MET A 1 -8.98 18.05 14.47
CA MET A 1 -10.02 17.52 13.58
C MET A 1 -10.50 16.17 14.09
N LYS A 2 -11.71 15.80 13.71
CA LYS A 2 -12.24 14.43 13.88
C LYS A 2 -12.00 13.64 12.61
N ILE A 3 -11.26 12.55 12.71
CA ILE A 3 -10.82 11.79 11.55
C ILE A 3 -11.28 10.34 11.67
N PHE A 4 -11.91 9.81 10.62
CA PHE A 4 -12.26 8.40 10.55
C PHE A 4 -11.30 7.64 9.62
N VAL A 5 -10.78 6.52 10.11
CA VAL A 5 -9.79 5.71 9.38
C VAL A 5 -10.29 4.28 9.24
N THR A 6 -10.41 3.77 8.02
CA THR A 6 -10.56 2.34 7.78
C THR A 6 -9.22 1.73 7.41
N GLY A 7 -8.98 0.48 7.83
CA GLY A 7 -7.67 -0.14 7.67
C GLY A 7 -6.61 0.37 8.65
N GLY A 8 -7.01 1.15 9.68
CA GLY A 8 -6.11 1.72 10.68
C GLY A 8 -5.31 0.69 11.48
N THR A 9 -5.78 -0.55 11.59
CA THR A 9 -5.06 -1.64 12.28
C THR A 9 -4.06 -2.39 11.38
N GLY A 10 -3.98 -2.04 10.10
CA GLY A 10 -3.04 -2.60 9.13
C GLY A 10 -1.66 -1.95 9.18
N PHE A 11 -0.76 -2.37 8.29
CA PHE A 11 0.60 -1.86 8.18
C PHE A 11 0.63 -0.32 8.03
N ILE A 12 0.24 0.22 6.88
CA ILE A 12 0.27 1.66 6.61
C ILE A 12 -0.69 2.41 7.55
N GLY A 13 -1.88 1.84 7.77
CA GLY A 13 -2.91 2.50 8.58
C GLY A 13 -2.50 2.72 10.03
N SER A 14 -1.76 1.79 10.64
CA SER A 14 -1.31 1.96 12.03
C SER A 14 -0.27 3.10 12.18
N HIS A 15 0.62 3.27 11.20
CA HIS A 15 1.54 4.41 11.17
C HIS A 15 0.79 5.74 10.95
N LEU A 16 -0.20 5.76 10.03
CA LEU A 16 -1.03 6.95 9.82
C LEU A 16 -1.79 7.35 11.08
N VAL A 17 -2.44 6.38 11.76
CA VAL A 17 -3.19 6.66 12.99
C VAL A 17 -2.27 7.22 14.09
N GLU A 18 -1.07 6.66 14.27
CA GLU A 18 -0.10 7.19 15.22
C GLU A 18 0.29 8.63 14.88
N ALA A 19 0.61 8.92 13.62
CA ALA A 19 0.95 10.28 13.19
C ALA A 19 -0.20 11.28 13.37
N LEU A 20 -1.45 10.87 13.15
CA LEU A 20 -2.63 11.70 13.38
C LEU A 20 -2.85 12.00 14.88
N LEU A 21 -2.66 11.00 15.73
CA LEU A 21 -2.73 11.17 17.19
C LEU A 21 -1.63 12.10 17.71
N GLU A 22 -0.40 11.99 17.19
CA GLU A 22 0.73 12.88 17.53
C GLU A 22 0.46 14.33 17.12
N GLN A 23 -0.33 14.56 16.05
CA GLN A 23 -0.80 15.88 15.65
C GLN A 23 -2.01 16.38 16.46
N GLY A 24 -2.45 15.64 17.48
CA GLY A 24 -3.56 16.04 18.37
C GLY A 24 -4.94 15.89 17.74
N HIS A 25 -5.12 15.01 16.74
CA HIS A 25 -6.42 14.74 16.14
C HIS A 25 -7.22 13.70 16.95
N GLU A 26 -8.55 13.83 16.98
CA GLU A 26 -9.46 12.76 17.42
C GLU A 26 -9.56 11.72 16.30
N VAL A 27 -9.05 10.52 16.54
CA VAL A 27 -9.05 9.45 15.55
C VAL A 27 -10.00 8.33 15.94
N ARG A 28 -10.97 8.04 15.06
CA ARG A 28 -11.80 6.84 15.10
C ARG A 28 -11.31 5.86 14.06
N THR A 29 -11.28 4.57 14.37
CA THR A 29 -10.88 3.55 13.40
C THR A 29 -11.86 2.40 13.33
N LEU A 30 -12.18 1.96 12.11
CA LEU A 30 -13.00 0.77 11.88
C LEU A 30 -12.19 -0.49 12.24
N VAL A 31 -12.73 -1.33 13.13
CA VAL A 31 -12.03 -2.48 13.68
C VAL A 31 -12.92 -3.72 13.63
N ARG A 32 -12.48 -4.78 12.93
CA ARG A 32 -13.20 -6.06 12.87
C ARG A 32 -13.06 -6.86 14.17
N SER A 33 -11.88 -6.88 14.79
CA SER A 33 -11.61 -7.69 15.97
C SER A 33 -10.68 -7.03 16.98
N LYS A 34 -9.41 -6.82 16.66
CA LYS A 34 -8.37 -6.34 17.58
C LYS A 34 -7.68 -5.08 17.05
N LEU A 35 -7.29 -4.20 17.97
CA LEU A 35 -6.54 -2.98 17.65
C LEU A 35 -5.09 -3.22 17.19
N LYS A 36 -4.56 -4.43 17.40
CA LYS A 36 -3.18 -4.82 17.00
C LYS A 36 -2.15 -3.78 17.48
N TRP A 37 -1.46 -3.10 16.55
CA TRP A 37 -0.44 -2.08 16.82
C TRP A 37 -0.97 -0.83 17.53
N LEU A 38 -2.28 -0.62 17.50
CA LEU A 38 -2.92 0.52 18.16
C LEU A 38 -3.39 0.22 19.59
N ALA A 39 -3.10 -0.96 20.14
CA ALA A 39 -3.44 -1.30 21.51
C ALA A 39 -2.75 -0.31 22.48
N GLY A 40 -3.53 0.27 23.40
CA GLY A 40 -3.05 1.29 24.35
C GLY A 40 -2.90 2.70 23.77
N ARG A 41 -3.18 2.92 22.50
CA ARG A 41 -3.24 4.27 21.91
C ARG A 41 -4.62 4.92 22.16
N PRO A 42 -4.72 6.25 22.27
CA PRO A 42 -5.98 6.96 22.50
C PRO A 42 -6.81 7.06 21.20
N VAL A 43 -7.07 5.92 20.56
CA VAL A 43 -7.90 5.81 19.37
C VAL A 43 -9.28 5.28 19.74
N VAL A 44 -10.35 5.80 19.14
CA VAL A 44 -11.71 5.33 19.36
C VAL A 44 -12.04 4.20 18.39
N PRO A 45 -12.18 2.94 18.84
CA PRO A 45 -12.54 1.84 17.97
C PRO A 45 -14.03 1.88 17.61
N VAL A 46 -14.33 1.76 16.31
CA VAL A 46 -15.68 1.53 15.80
C VAL A 46 -15.75 0.08 15.31
N LYS A 47 -16.55 -0.75 15.98
CA LYS A 47 -16.61 -2.18 15.68
C LYS A 47 -17.46 -2.43 14.43
N GLY A 48 -16.88 -3.06 13.42
CA GLY A 48 -17.55 -3.41 12.16
C GLY A 48 -16.55 -3.64 11.03
N ASP A 49 -17.10 -3.76 9.83
CA ASP A 49 -16.38 -3.86 8.55
C ASP A 49 -17.01 -2.93 7.51
N LEU A 50 -16.57 -3.03 6.24
CA LEU A 50 -17.06 -2.18 5.16
C LEU A 50 -18.48 -2.51 4.70
N ASP A 51 -19.04 -3.63 5.12
CA ASP A 51 -20.43 -4.03 4.83
C ASP A 51 -21.39 -3.51 5.92
N ASN A 52 -20.87 -3.16 7.09
CA ASN A 52 -21.66 -2.62 8.18
C ASN A 52 -21.87 -1.10 8.03
N ILE A 53 -22.93 -0.71 7.32
CA ILE A 53 -23.25 0.69 7.02
C ILE A 53 -23.47 1.51 8.30
N GLU A 54 -24.04 0.91 9.37
CA GLU A 54 -24.25 1.63 10.64
C GLU A 54 -22.91 1.93 11.32
N ALA A 55 -21.97 0.99 11.32
CA ALA A 55 -20.62 1.25 11.84
C ALA A 55 -19.88 2.33 11.02
N LEU A 56 -20.03 2.32 9.70
CA LEU A 56 -19.47 3.38 8.85
C LEU A 56 -20.10 4.74 9.21
N ARG A 57 -21.43 4.80 9.36
CA ARG A 57 -22.15 6.03 9.74
C ARG A 57 -21.75 6.54 11.12
N GLU A 58 -21.62 5.65 12.10
CA GLU A 58 -21.14 5.98 13.44
C GLU A 58 -19.71 6.56 13.40
N GLY A 59 -18.80 5.88 12.71
CA GLY A 59 -17.41 6.32 12.56
C GLY A 59 -17.29 7.71 11.92
N MET A 60 -18.13 7.99 10.92
CA MET A 60 -18.12 9.25 10.17
C MET A 60 -18.93 10.38 10.82
N ARG A 61 -19.62 10.14 11.91
CA ARG A 61 -20.46 11.18 12.55
C ARG A 61 -19.64 12.42 12.95
N GLY A 62 -19.83 13.53 12.21
CA GLY A 62 -19.11 14.78 12.40
C GLY A 62 -17.62 14.68 12.08
N ALA A 63 -17.22 13.75 11.22
CA ALA A 63 -15.85 13.64 10.76
C ALA A 63 -15.51 14.75 9.76
N ASP A 64 -14.35 15.37 9.95
CA ASP A 64 -13.79 16.39 9.05
C ASP A 64 -13.04 15.76 7.86
N LEU A 65 -12.62 14.49 8.00
CA LEU A 65 -11.77 13.77 7.04
C LEU A 65 -11.94 12.27 7.23
N VAL A 66 -12.02 11.56 6.10
CA VAL A 66 -11.98 10.10 6.05
C VAL A 66 -10.73 9.63 5.33
N TYR A 67 -9.96 8.74 5.95
CA TYR A 67 -8.91 7.96 5.30
C TYR A 67 -9.39 6.52 5.09
N HIS A 68 -9.41 6.10 3.82
CA HIS A 68 -9.77 4.73 3.44
C HIS A 68 -8.55 3.94 2.99
N LEU A 69 -8.00 3.15 3.92
CA LEU A 69 -6.84 2.30 3.68
C LEU A 69 -7.19 0.79 3.76
N ALA A 70 -8.43 0.46 4.12
CA ALA A 70 -8.88 -0.93 4.16
C ALA A 70 -8.89 -1.50 2.74
N ALA A 71 -8.22 -2.62 2.54
CA ALA A 71 -8.22 -3.39 1.32
C ALA A 71 -7.88 -4.86 1.59
N LEU A 72 -8.35 -5.73 0.71
CA LEU A 72 -7.88 -7.10 0.62
C LEU A 72 -6.80 -7.16 -0.48
N VAL A 73 -5.59 -7.60 -0.15
CA VAL A 73 -4.45 -7.58 -1.08
C VAL A 73 -4.26 -8.90 -1.81
N LYS A 74 -4.86 -9.97 -1.33
CA LYS A 74 -4.80 -11.31 -1.95
C LYS A 74 -6.06 -12.11 -1.65
N ALA A 75 -6.52 -12.84 -2.64
CA ALA A 75 -7.60 -13.83 -2.51
C ALA A 75 -7.50 -14.86 -3.66
N PRO A 76 -8.06 -16.06 -3.51
CA PRO A 76 -8.02 -17.08 -4.57
C PRO A 76 -8.92 -16.73 -5.77
N LYS A 77 -9.85 -15.77 -5.63
CA LYS A 77 -10.82 -15.40 -6.66
C LYS A 77 -10.90 -13.89 -6.83
N GLN A 78 -11.04 -13.42 -8.08
CA GLN A 78 -11.21 -12.01 -8.42
C GLN A 78 -12.46 -11.40 -7.75
N GLU A 79 -13.56 -12.15 -7.69
CA GLU A 79 -14.83 -11.70 -7.13
C GLU A 79 -14.67 -11.34 -5.64
N THR A 80 -13.87 -12.11 -4.89
CA THR A 80 -13.59 -11.82 -3.47
C THR A 80 -12.82 -10.49 -3.31
N LEU A 81 -11.86 -10.23 -4.20
CA LEU A 81 -11.12 -8.96 -4.20
C LEU A 81 -12.03 -7.80 -4.62
N ASN A 82 -12.87 -8.00 -5.63
CA ASN A 82 -13.81 -6.97 -6.09
C ASN A 82 -14.84 -6.64 -5.00
N TYR A 83 -15.42 -7.65 -4.36
CA TYR A 83 -16.32 -7.44 -3.25
C TYR A 83 -15.70 -6.59 -2.14
N ALA A 84 -14.52 -6.98 -1.67
CA ALA A 84 -13.87 -6.26 -0.58
C ALA A 84 -13.38 -4.86 -0.99
N ASN A 85 -12.77 -4.72 -2.19
CA ASN A 85 -12.08 -3.51 -2.58
C ASN A 85 -12.95 -2.53 -3.37
N VAL A 86 -13.96 -3.01 -4.10
CA VAL A 86 -14.86 -2.14 -4.89
C VAL A 86 -16.14 -1.88 -4.11
N GLU A 87 -16.91 -2.93 -3.77
CA GLU A 87 -18.21 -2.75 -3.12
C GLU A 87 -18.04 -2.18 -1.70
N GLY A 88 -17.06 -2.69 -0.92
CA GLY A 88 -16.74 -2.11 0.38
C GLY A 88 -16.30 -0.64 0.32
N SER A 89 -15.55 -0.25 -0.73
CA SER A 89 -15.17 1.16 -0.94
C SER A 89 -16.35 2.01 -1.39
N GLU A 90 -17.28 1.46 -2.18
CA GLU A 90 -18.51 2.15 -2.58
C GLU A 90 -19.42 2.40 -1.38
N ASN A 91 -19.59 1.42 -0.50
CA ASN A 91 -20.32 1.56 0.75
C ASN A 91 -19.77 2.71 1.60
N LEU A 92 -18.45 2.76 1.75
CA LEU A 92 -17.77 3.83 2.47
C LEU A 92 -18.00 5.19 1.79
N LEU A 93 -17.78 5.30 0.48
CA LEU A 93 -17.90 6.57 -0.27
C LEU A 93 -19.34 7.12 -0.19
N ARG A 94 -20.34 6.28 -0.47
CA ARG A 94 -21.75 6.67 -0.37
C ARG A 94 -22.16 7.08 1.06
N THR A 95 -21.61 6.39 2.07
CA THR A 95 -21.86 6.76 3.48
C THR A 95 -21.22 8.09 3.84
N ALA A 96 -19.99 8.35 3.37
CA ALA A 96 -19.29 9.62 3.57
C ALA A 96 -20.02 10.78 2.92
N GLN A 97 -20.51 10.61 1.68
CA GLN A 97 -21.34 11.60 0.98
C GLN A 97 -22.62 11.94 1.75
N LYS A 98 -23.36 10.90 2.22
CA LYS A 98 -24.59 11.09 3.02
C LYS A 98 -24.30 11.75 4.38
N ALA A 99 -23.12 11.51 4.96
CA ALA A 99 -22.70 12.13 6.21
C ALA A 99 -22.15 13.56 6.03
N GLY A 100 -22.01 14.03 4.78
CA GLY A 100 -21.47 15.35 4.46
C GLY A 100 -19.99 15.50 4.80
N VAL A 101 -19.19 14.40 4.72
CA VAL A 101 -17.76 14.45 5.00
C VAL A 101 -17.06 15.31 3.94
N PRO A 102 -16.38 16.40 4.31
CA PRO A 102 -15.85 17.36 3.35
C PRO A 102 -14.61 16.90 2.60
N LYS A 103 -13.92 15.84 3.08
CA LYS A 103 -12.68 15.34 2.47
C LYS A 103 -12.53 13.84 2.64
N ILE A 104 -12.15 13.15 1.55
CA ILE A 104 -11.88 11.70 1.55
C ILE A 104 -10.52 11.47 0.89
N VAL A 105 -9.68 10.68 1.55
CA VAL A 105 -8.39 10.19 1.00
C VAL A 105 -8.44 8.68 0.95
N MET A 106 -8.23 8.11 -0.23
CA MET A 106 -8.31 6.67 -0.46
C MET A 106 -6.96 6.13 -0.94
N LEU A 107 -6.54 5.01 -0.38
CA LEU A 107 -5.31 4.33 -0.78
C LEU A 107 -5.59 3.35 -1.92
N SER A 108 -5.09 3.67 -3.10
CA SER A 108 -5.01 2.78 -4.26
C SER A 108 -3.65 2.07 -4.30
N SER A 109 -3.11 1.81 -5.48
CA SER A 109 -1.81 1.15 -5.68
C SER A 109 -1.27 1.43 -7.08
N LEU A 110 0.06 1.41 -7.25
CA LEU A 110 0.69 1.34 -8.57
C LEU A 110 0.21 0.10 -9.35
N ALA A 111 -0.19 -0.96 -8.65
CA ALA A 111 -0.74 -2.17 -9.28
C ALA A 111 -2.00 -1.89 -10.14
N ALA A 112 -2.79 -0.85 -9.83
CA ALA A 112 -3.91 -0.42 -10.66
C ALA A 112 -3.46 0.12 -12.02
N ALA A 113 -2.34 0.85 -12.05
CA ALA A 113 -1.78 1.38 -13.29
C ALA A 113 -1.06 0.30 -14.11
N GLY A 114 -0.52 -0.74 -13.45
CA GLY A 114 0.21 -1.81 -14.11
C GLY A 114 1.72 -1.57 -14.17
N PRO A 115 2.47 -2.45 -14.88
CA PRO A 115 3.91 -2.34 -15.03
C PRO A 115 4.31 -1.17 -15.95
N SER A 116 5.49 -0.62 -15.71
CA SER A 116 6.12 0.35 -16.59
C SER A 116 6.97 -0.35 -17.66
N PHE A 117 7.19 0.33 -18.80
CA PHE A 117 7.99 -0.22 -19.90
C PHE A 117 9.25 0.62 -20.14
N SER A 118 9.14 1.72 -20.87
CA SER A 118 10.28 2.54 -21.30
C SER A 118 10.58 3.70 -20.34
N ARG A 119 9.59 4.15 -19.57
CA ARG A 119 9.70 5.25 -18.61
C ARG A 119 8.86 4.98 -17.35
N PRO A 120 9.10 5.70 -16.25
CA PRO A 120 8.17 5.70 -15.12
C PRO A 120 6.76 6.12 -15.55
N LEU A 121 5.73 5.46 -14.99
CA LEU A 121 4.34 5.82 -15.22
C LEU A 121 4.01 7.17 -14.58
N THR A 122 3.11 7.89 -15.22
CA THR A 122 2.47 9.12 -14.72
C THR A 122 1.00 8.87 -14.46
N GLU A 123 0.31 9.78 -13.81
CA GLU A 123 -1.12 9.64 -13.51
C GLU A 123 -2.01 9.71 -14.74
N GLU A 124 -1.50 10.22 -15.88
CA GLU A 124 -2.19 10.29 -17.18
C GLU A 124 -2.09 8.97 -17.97
N ASP A 125 -1.22 8.04 -17.58
CA ASP A 125 -1.08 6.76 -18.26
C ASP A 125 -2.33 5.88 -18.01
N PRO A 126 -2.75 5.09 -19.02
CA PRO A 126 -3.91 4.22 -18.90
C PRO A 126 -3.69 3.13 -17.83
N LEU A 127 -4.76 2.75 -17.15
CA LEU A 127 -4.71 1.69 -16.15
C LEU A 127 -4.70 0.31 -16.84
N MET A 128 -3.56 -0.37 -16.77
CA MET A 128 -3.32 -1.68 -17.40
C MET A 128 -2.82 -2.73 -16.38
N PRO A 129 -3.62 -3.06 -15.35
CA PRO A 129 -3.23 -4.01 -14.31
C PRO A 129 -2.97 -5.40 -14.88
N ILE A 130 -2.04 -6.13 -14.26
CA ILE A 130 -1.69 -7.50 -14.65
C ILE A 130 -1.97 -8.54 -13.58
N SER A 131 -2.44 -8.14 -12.40
CA SER A 131 -2.82 -9.02 -11.28
C SER A 131 -4.27 -8.80 -10.87
N MET A 132 -4.87 -9.79 -10.23
CA MET A 132 -6.23 -9.70 -9.69
C MET A 132 -6.38 -8.53 -8.70
N TYR A 133 -5.38 -8.32 -7.84
CA TYR A 133 -5.35 -7.17 -6.94
C TYR A 133 -5.32 -5.84 -7.72
N GLY A 134 -4.44 -5.71 -8.71
CA GLY A 134 -4.37 -4.52 -9.56
C GLY A 134 -5.70 -4.24 -10.28
N VAL A 135 -6.36 -5.29 -10.80
CA VAL A 135 -7.70 -5.18 -11.42
C VAL A 135 -8.72 -4.65 -10.40
N SER A 136 -8.75 -5.18 -9.17
CA SER A 136 -9.68 -4.70 -8.14
C SER A 136 -9.45 -3.24 -7.76
N LYS A 137 -8.17 -2.79 -7.73
CA LYS A 137 -7.84 -1.38 -7.44
C LYS A 137 -8.21 -0.46 -8.61
N LYS A 138 -8.00 -0.88 -9.85
CA LYS A 138 -8.50 -0.18 -11.03
C LYS A 138 -10.02 -0.01 -10.97
N LEU A 139 -10.76 -1.09 -10.74
CA LEU A 139 -12.23 -1.06 -10.65
C LEU A 139 -12.71 -0.16 -9.48
N MET A 140 -11.99 -0.16 -8.36
CA MET A 140 -12.25 0.77 -7.25
C MET A 140 -12.09 2.23 -7.70
N GLU A 141 -11.03 2.59 -8.41
CA GLU A 141 -10.82 3.95 -8.91
C GLU A 141 -11.89 4.35 -9.93
N GLU A 142 -12.25 3.46 -10.86
CA GLU A 142 -13.34 3.67 -11.82
C GLU A 142 -14.69 3.87 -11.10
N MET A 143 -14.95 3.09 -10.05
CA MET A 143 -16.13 3.27 -9.19
C MET A 143 -16.12 4.65 -8.53
N VAL A 144 -14.99 5.09 -7.97
CA VAL A 144 -14.86 6.43 -7.37
C VAL A 144 -15.16 7.52 -8.39
N HIS A 145 -14.58 7.47 -9.59
CA HIS A 145 -14.84 8.46 -10.65
C HIS A 145 -16.31 8.49 -11.10
N ARG A 146 -16.98 7.34 -11.13
CA ARG A 146 -18.40 7.23 -11.48
C ARG A 146 -19.35 7.73 -10.37
N THR A 147 -18.95 7.55 -9.11
CA THR A 147 -19.82 7.83 -7.94
C THR A 147 -19.59 9.22 -7.38
N ALA A 148 -18.41 9.81 -7.60
CA ALA A 148 -18.08 11.14 -7.14
C ALA A 148 -19.01 12.20 -7.74
N THR A 149 -19.41 13.17 -6.91
CA THR A 149 -20.17 14.37 -7.29
C THR A 149 -19.22 15.55 -7.47
N GLY A 150 -19.69 16.63 -8.12
CA GLY A 150 -18.88 17.84 -8.32
C GLY A 150 -18.51 18.58 -7.02
N SER A 151 -19.18 18.28 -5.90
CA SER A 151 -18.89 18.85 -4.58
C SER A 151 -17.92 18.02 -3.73
N ASP A 152 -17.65 16.79 -4.13
CA ASP A 152 -16.73 15.91 -3.39
C ASP A 152 -15.29 16.40 -3.50
N SER A 153 -14.51 16.25 -2.43
CA SER A 153 -13.05 16.40 -2.44
C SER A 153 -12.43 15.03 -2.15
N ILE A 154 -12.03 14.31 -3.20
CA ILE A 154 -11.48 12.95 -3.10
C ILE A 154 -10.05 12.93 -3.61
N THR A 155 -9.16 12.31 -2.84
CA THR A 155 -7.77 12.06 -3.30
C THR A 155 -7.49 10.56 -3.30
N LEU A 156 -7.02 10.06 -4.43
CA LEU A 156 -6.52 8.70 -4.62
C LEU A 156 -4.98 8.72 -4.57
N LEU A 157 -4.37 7.91 -3.70
CA LEU A 157 -2.93 7.75 -3.65
C LEU A 157 -2.53 6.35 -4.15
N ARG A 158 -1.59 6.30 -5.09
CA ARG A 158 -1.06 5.08 -5.69
C ARG A 158 0.38 4.83 -5.24
N PRO A 159 0.63 4.19 -4.09
CA PRO A 159 1.98 3.77 -3.72
C PRO A 159 2.42 2.57 -4.57
N PRO A 160 3.75 2.43 -4.86
CA PRO A 160 4.37 1.20 -5.33
C PRO A 160 4.57 0.21 -4.17
N ALA A 161 5.61 -0.62 -4.22
CA ALA A 161 6.00 -1.48 -3.10
C ALA A 161 6.36 -0.62 -1.88
N VAL A 162 5.57 -0.74 -0.80
CA VAL A 162 5.79 -0.02 0.46
C VAL A 162 6.57 -0.92 1.40
N TYR A 163 7.63 -0.39 2.02
CA TYR A 163 8.42 -1.12 3.01
C TYR A 163 8.55 -0.30 4.30
N GLY A 164 8.91 -0.98 5.39
CA GLY A 164 9.06 -0.31 6.69
C GLY A 164 8.72 -1.23 7.86
N PRO A 165 8.75 -0.71 9.10
CA PRO A 165 8.29 -1.42 10.28
C PRO A 165 6.87 -1.97 10.13
N ARG A 166 6.61 -3.19 10.65
CA ARG A 166 5.30 -3.89 10.62
C ARG A 166 4.89 -4.46 9.24
N GLU A 167 5.75 -4.36 8.23
CA GLU A 167 5.49 -4.91 6.91
C GLU A 167 5.84 -6.40 6.89
N GLU A 168 4.90 -7.26 6.45
CA GLU A 168 5.05 -8.72 6.49
C GLU A 168 5.37 -9.32 5.11
N GLN A 169 4.98 -8.69 4.01
CA GLN A 169 5.11 -9.27 2.67
C GLN A 169 6.56 -9.22 2.14
N ILE A 170 7.29 -8.13 2.45
CA ILE A 170 8.70 -7.96 2.05
C ILE A 170 9.64 -8.58 3.08
N LEU A 171 9.15 -8.96 4.25
CA LEU A 171 9.94 -9.60 5.31
C LEU A 171 10.74 -10.80 4.81
N SER A 172 10.12 -11.65 3.97
CA SER A 172 10.78 -12.82 3.39
C SER A 172 12.06 -12.49 2.60
N PHE A 173 12.08 -11.35 1.90
CA PHE A 173 13.28 -10.84 1.23
C PHE A 173 14.39 -10.55 2.24
N PHE A 174 14.09 -9.85 3.33
CA PHE A 174 15.08 -9.53 4.38
C PHE A 174 15.54 -10.79 5.14
N GLN A 175 14.67 -11.77 5.35
CA GLN A 175 15.04 -13.06 5.96
C GLN A 175 16.04 -13.84 5.08
N ILE A 176 15.83 -13.85 3.76
CA ILE A 176 16.76 -14.47 2.79
C ILE A 176 18.08 -13.67 2.76
N ALA A 177 17.99 -12.33 2.76
CA ALA A 177 19.16 -11.46 2.81
C ALA A 177 19.96 -11.67 4.12
N GLY A 178 19.29 -11.91 5.23
CA GLY A 178 19.93 -12.29 6.51
C GLY A 178 20.76 -13.56 6.44
N ARG A 179 20.53 -14.42 5.44
CA ARG A 179 21.36 -15.61 5.12
C ARG A 179 22.49 -15.32 4.13
N GLY A 180 22.66 -14.07 3.70
CA GLY A 180 23.71 -13.65 2.75
C GLY A 180 23.31 -13.76 1.27
N ILE A 181 22.03 -13.96 0.97
CA ILE A 181 21.54 -14.17 -0.41
C ILE A 181 20.58 -13.04 -0.79
N CYS A 182 20.79 -12.47 -1.99
CA CYS A 182 19.86 -11.52 -2.61
C CYS A 182 19.23 -12.14 -3.85
N PRO A 183 17.98 -12.63 -3.80
CA PRO A 183 17.32 -13.17 -4.98
C PRO A 183 16.90 -12.04 -5.92
N ILE A 184 17.27 -12.15 -7.20
CA ILE A 184 16.89 -11.17 -8.24
C ILE A 184 16.24 -11.92 -9.40
N VAL A 185 14.95 -11.65 -9.62
CA VAL A 185 14.20 -12.24 -10.74
C VAL A 185 14.72 -11.68 -12.06
N GLY A 186 15.01 -12.56 -13.02
CA GLY A 186 15.64 -12.20 -14.30
C GLY A 186 17.16 -11.99 -14.21
N GLY A 187 17.75 -11.98 -13.00
CA GLY A 187 19.19 -11.80 -12.78
C GLY A 187 19.73 -10.41 -13.13
N ASN A 188 18.89 -9.50 -13.60
CA ASN A 188 19.32 -8.15 -13.96
C ASN A 188 19.35 -7.26 -12.71
N ALA A 189 20.54 -7.06 -12.15
CA ALA A 189 20.76 -6.21 -10.98
C ALA A 189 20.51 -4.71 -11.24
N ASP A 190 20.50 -4.29 -12.50
CA ASP A 190 20.22 -2.91 -12.93
C ASP A 190 18.74 -2.70 -13.28
N ALA A 191 17.90 -3.75 -13.19
CA ALA A 191 16.46 -3.59 -13.33
C ALA A 191 15.91 -2.62 -12.28
N ARG A 192 15.04 -1.72 -12.74
CA ARG A 192 14.56 -0.58 -11.96
C ARG A 192 13.24 -0.90 -11.27
N ILE A 193 13.11 -0.38 -10.05
CA ILE A 193 11.89 -0.48 -9.25
C ILE A 193 11.65 0.81 -8.45
N SER A 194 10.42 1.26 -8.43
CA SER A 194 9.94 2.24 -7.46
C SER A 194 9.54 1.53 -6.17
N MET A 195 9.97 2.05 -5.05
CA MET A 195 9.55 1.62 -3.72
C MET A 195 9.53 2.82 -2.79
N VAL A 196 8.83 2.71 -1.67
CA VAL A 196 8.66 3.85 -0.76
C VAL A 196 8.66 3.37 0.69
N HIS A 197 9.31 4.13 1.57
CA HIS A 197 9.21 3.88 3.01
C HIS A 197 7.83 4.27 3.54
N VAL A 198 7.31 3.55 4.53
CA VAL A 198 5.97 3.79 5.09
C VAL A 198 5.81 5.21 5.63
N ASP A 199 6.85 5.82 6.22
CA ASP A 199 6.81 7.20 6.72
C ASP A 199 6.51 8.20 5.60
N ASP A 200 7.07 7.97 4.41
CA ASP A 200 6.84 8.83 3.25
C ASP A 200 5.42 8.63 2.66
N VAL A 201 4.88 7.42 2.71
CA VAL A 201 3.45 7.18 2.37
C VAL A 201 2.54 7.91 3.35
N VAL A 202 2.84 7.84 4.65
CA VAL A 202 2.10 8.57 5.69
C VAL A 202 2.16 10.07 5.45
N GLN A 203 3.33 10.63 5.13
CA GLN A 203 3.46 12.04 4.75
C GLN A 203 2.56 12.38 3.56
N GLY A 204 2.58 11.56 2.49
CA GLY A 204 1.72 11.74 1.32
C GLY A 204 0.23 11.73 1.68
N LEU A 205 -0.19 10.82 2.57
CA LEU A 205 -1.56 10.74 3.09
C LEU A 205 -1.94 12.01 3.87
N LEU A 206 -1.08 12.47 4.77
CA LEU A 206 -1.31 13.70 5.55
C LEU A 206 -1.44 14.92 4.64
N LEU A 207 -0.54 15.10 3.67
CA LEU A 207 -0.60 16.18 2.69
C LEU A 207 -1.89 16.11 1.84
N ALA A 208 -2.28 14.92 1.41
CA ALA A 208 -3.54 14.72 0.69
C ALA A 208 -4.77 15.10 1.53
N GLY A 209 -4.72 14.86 2.83
CA GLY A 209 -5.79 15.22 3.78
C GLY A 209 -5.97 16.72 3.98
N THR A 210 -4.95 17.52 3.75
CA THR A 210 -5.02 18.99 3.88
C THR A 210 -5.57 19.68 2.63
N LYS A 211 -5.42 19.07 1.46
CA LYS A 211 -5.88 19.64 0.18
C LYS A 211 -7.39 19.47 0.03
N ARG A 212 -8.15 20.56 0.05
CA ARG A 212 -9.62 20.58 -0.07
C ARG A 212 -10.08 21.08 -1.44
N GLU A 213 -9.48 20.59 -2.49
CA GLU A 213 -9.88 20.86 -3.87
C GLU A 213 -11.00 19.92 -4.29
N GLN A 214 -12.04 20.45 -4.94
CA GLN A 214 -13.17 19.64 -5.43
C GLN A 214 -12.74 18.72 -6.58
N GLY A 215 -13.46 17.63 -6.74
CA GLY A 215 -13.19 16.61 -7.74
C GLY A 215 -12.35 15.44 -7.20
N VAL A 216 -11.95 14.57 -8.12
CA VAL A 216 -11.11 13.40 -7.83
C VAL A 216 -9.71 13.67 -8.33
N HIS A 217 -8.75 13.67 -7.43
CA HIS A 217 -7.34 13.90 -7.70
C HIS A 217 -6.53 12.64 -7.42
N THR A 218 -5.74 12.19 -8.38
CA THR A 218 -4.91 11.01 -8.24
C THR A 218 -3.44 11.38 -8.24
N TYR A 219 -2.64 10.72 -7.35
CA TYR A 219 -1.20 10.92 -7.24
C TYR A 219 -0.48 9.59 -7.00
N PHE A 220 0.65 9.41 -7.67
CA PHE A 220 1.64 8.45 -7.19
C PHE A 220 2.38 8.99 -5.97
N VAL A 221 2.61 8.15 -4.96
CA VAL A 221 3.42 8.45 -3.79
C VAL A 221 4.53 7.41 -3.67
N SER A 222 5.76 7.83 -3.93
CA SER A 222 6.94 6.97 -4.00
C SER A 222 8.17 7.71 -3.47
N SER A 223 9.29 6.99 -3.32
CA SER A 223 10.59 7.66 -3.27
C SER A 223 10.80 8.52 -4.51
N GLU A 224 11.54 9.62 -4.36
CA GLU A 224 11.84 10.53 -5.48
C GLU A 224 12.73 9.84 -6.53
N ASP A 225 13.59 8.92 -6.06
CA ASP A 225 14.45 8.11 -6.91
C ASP A 225 13.79 6.78 -7.29
N VAL A 226 14.11 6.33 -8.50
CA VAL A 226 13.85 4.96 -8.95
C VAL A 226 15.11 4.14 -8.70
N TYR A 227 15.00 3.09 -7.90
CA TYR A 227 16.15 2.28 -7.47
C TYR A 227 16.43 1.10 -8.39
N THR A 228 17.69 0.66 -8.42
CA THR A 228 18.08 -0.61 -9.01
C THR A 228 18.13 -1.69 -7.92
N TRP A 229 18.01 -2.96 -8.33
CA TRP A 229 18.19 -4.07 -7.39
C TRP A 229 19.59 -4.10 -6.77
N ASN A 230 20.60 -3.59 -7.50
CA ASN A 230 21.96 -3.48 -6.97
C ASN A 230 22.03 -2.47 -5.81
N GLN A 231 21.36 -1.31 -5.93
CA GLN A 231 21.27 -0.34 -4.85
C GLN A 231 20.54 -0.91 -3.63
N ILE A 232 19.42 -1.63 -3.83
CA ILE A 232 18.67 -2.28 -2.76
C ILE A 232 19.54 -3.35 -2.07
N LYS A 233 20.25 -4.18 -2.84
CA LYS A 233 21.16 -5.18 -2.33
C LYS A 233 22.26 -4.55 -1.47
N THR A 234 22.90 -3.48 -1.96
CA THR A 234 23.98 -2.77 -1.26
C THR A 234 23.46 -2.20 0.07
N ALA A 235 22.37 -1.43 0.03
CA ALA A 235 21.77 -0.85 1.24
C ALA A 235 21.34 -1.93 2.26
N THR A 236 20.81 -3.06 1.77
CA THR A 236 20.43 -4.18 2.63
C THR A 236 21.66 -4.85 3.26
N GLY A 237 22.72 -5.06 2.48
CA GLY A 237 23.96 -5.64 2.98
C GLY A 237 24.64 -4.76 4.05
N GLU A 238 24.67 -3.46 3.82
CA GLU A 238 25.18 -2.48 4.79
C GLU A 238 24.37 -2.51 6.08
N ALA A 239 23.03 -2.51 5.99
CA ALA A 239 22.17 -2.52 7.16
C ALA A 239 22.26 -3.82 7.96
N LEU A 240 22.48 -4.98 7.29
CA LEU A 240 22.71 -6.29 7.90
C LEU A 240 24.17 -6.51 8.33
N GLN A 241 25.09 -5.59 7.99
CA GLN A 241 26.54 -5.76 8.15
C GLN A 241 27.05 -7.07 7.54
N ARG A 242 26.55 -7.41 6.35
CA ARG A 242 26.81 -8.68 5.68
C ARG A 242 26.95 -8.50 4.16
N ARG A 243 27.90 -9.18 3.57
CA ARG A 243 28.03 -9.26 2.11
C ARG A 243 26.91 -10.14 1.56
N LEU A 244 26.15 -9.61 0.58
CA LEU A 244 25.07 -10.33 -0.08
C LEU A 244 25.52 -10.83 -1.47
N PHE A 245 25.30 -12.12 -1.72
CA PHE A 245 25.52 -12.72 -3.04
C PHE A 245 24.23 -12.69 -3.84
N THR A 246 24.31 -12.23 -5.10
CA THR A 246 23.16 -12.24 -6.00
C THR A 246 22.84 -13.68 -6.41
N LEU A 247 21.58 -14.09 -6.19
CA LEU A 247 21.04 -15.34 -6.73
C LEU A 247 20.08 -14.98 -7.88
N PRO A 248 20.51 -15.19 -9.15
CA PRO A 248 19.63 -14.96 -10.29
C PRO A 248 18.55 -16.02 -10.35
N LEU A 249 17.28 -15.58 -10.36
CA LEU A 249 16.13 -16.46 -10.46
C LEU A 249 15.51 -16.36 -11.86
N PRO A 250 15.57 -17.40 -12.70
CA PRO A 250 14.93 -17.39 -14.01
C PRO A 250 13.42 -17.09 -13.91
N PRO A 251 12.88 -16.13 -14.68
CA PRO A 251 11.46 -15.75 -14.60
C PRO A 251 10.50 -16.94 -14.75
N LYS A 252 10.81 -17.87 -15.66
CA LYS A 252 10.00 -19.09 -15.86
C LYS A 252 9.93 -19.98 -14.62
N LEU A 253 11.05 -20.11 -13.88
CA LEU A 253 11.08 -20.88 -12.64
C LEU A 253 10.25 -20.19 -11.53
N VAL A 254 10.31 -18.88 -11.42
CA VAL A 254 9.50 -18.12 -10.47
C VAL A 254 8.01 -18.29 -10.77
N GLN A 255 7.61 -18.20 -12.05
CA GLN A 255 6.22 -18.40 -12.48
C GLN A 255 5.74 -19.84 -12.24
N LEU A 256 6.60 -20.84 -12.51
CA LEU A 256 6.28 -22.25 -12.23
C LEU A 256 6.13 -22.47 -10.72
N ALA A 257 7.06 -21.95 -9.91
CA ALA A 257 6.99 -22.05 -8.45
C ALA A 257 5.72 -21.40 -7.91
N GLY A 258 5.38 -20.18 -8.33
CA GLY A 258 4.14 -19.49 -7.91
C GLY A 258 2.91 -20.32 -8.25
N SER A 259 2.82 -20.89 -9.45
CA SER A 259 1.70 -21.72 -9.88
C SER A 259 1.60 -23.02 -9.07
N THR A 260 2.73 -23.65 -8.75
CA THR A 260 2.80 -24.92 -8.01
C THR A 260 2.45 -24.70 -6.54
N ILE A 261 2.98 -23.65 -5.93
CA ILE A 261 2.74 -23.28 -4.53
C ILE A 261 1.25 -22.90 -4.34
N GLU A 262 0.68 -22.15 -5.29
CA GLU A 262 -0.74 -21.79 -5.26
C GLU A 262 -1.65 -23.04 -5.33
N ARG A 263 -1.35 -23.98 -6.22
CA ARG A 263 -2.11 -25.24 -6.32
C ARG A 263 -2.00 -26.07 -5.06
N ALA A 264 -0.80 -26.22 -4.52
CA ALA A 264 -0.57 -26.95 -3.28
C ALA A 264 -1.29 -26.29 -2.10
N GLY A 265 -1.19 -24.96 -1.98
CA GLY A 265 -1.91 -24.19 -0.97
C GLY A 265 -3.44 -24.37 -1.05
N GLY A 266 -3.98 -24.38 -2.27
CA GLY A 266 -5.41 -24.59 -2.52
C GLY A 266 -5.93 -25.95 -2.01
N LEU A 267 -5.11 -27.00 -2.02
CA LEU A 267 -5.46 -28.30 -1.45
C LEU A 267 -5.66 -28.26 0.08
N PHE A 268 -5.01 -27.31 0.75
CA PHE A 268 -5.09 -27.10 2.20
C PHE A 268 -5.94 -25.88 2.59
N GLY A 269 -6.72 -25.30 1.63
CA GLY A 269 -7.54 -24.12 1.87
C GLY A 269 -6.74 -22.83 2.14
N ALA A 270 -5.43 -22.82 1.83
CA ALA A 270 -4.55 -21.67 2.00
C ALA A 270 -4.27 -20.97 0.67
N TYR A 271 -4.18 -19.64 0.69
CA TYR A 271 -3.73 -18.84 -0.46
C TYR A 271 -2.37 -18.19 -0.13
N PRO A 272 -1.28 -18.73 -0.69
CA PRO A 272 0.08 -18.37 -0.31
C PRO A 272 0.46 -16.97 -0.82
N ASP A 273 1.52 -16.37 -0.20
CA ASP A 273 2.06 -15.08 -0.61
C ASP A 273 2.71 -15.14 -1.99
N LEU A 274 3.49 -16.19 -2.27
CA LEU A 274 3.97 -16.47 -3.60
C LEU A 274 2.93 -17.30 -4.35
N ASN A 275 2.15 -16.65 -5.18
CA ASN A 275 1.13 -17.19 -6.06
C ASN A 275 1.41 -16.81 -7.52
N ARG A 276 0.56 -17.22 -8.45
CA ARG A 276 0.72 -16.93 -9.88
C ARG A 276 0.77 -15.43 -10.18
N ASP A 277 -0.11 -14.64 -9.55
CA ASP A 277 -0.16 -13.20 -9.77
C ASP A 277 1.11 -12.52 -9.27
N LYS A 278 1.56 -12.87 -8.05
CA LYS A 278 2.79 -12.32 -7.50
C LYS A 278 4.02 -12.70 -8.31
N ALA A 279 4.10 -13.96 -8.75
CA ALA A 279 5.17 -14.42 -9.62
C ALA A 279 5.19 -13.66 -10.96
N ARG A 280 4.00 -13.33 -11.52
CA ARG A 280 3.88 -12.52 -12.74
C ARG A 280 4.33 -11.08 -12.49
N GLU A 281 3.89 -10.45 -11.39
CA GLU A 281 4.33 -9.10 -11.01
C GLU A 281 5.85 -9.00 -10.89
N MET A 282 6.49 -9.99 -10.25
CA MET A 282 7.94 -10.01 -10.04
C MET A 282 8.76 -10.08 -11.34
N THR A 283 8.15 -10.43 -12.46
CA THR A 283 8.83 -10.52 -13.77
C THR A 283 8.73 -9.23 -14.59
N HIS A 284 8.10 -8.18 -14.06
CA HIS A 284 7.91 -6.91 -14.74
C HIS A 284 8.60 -5.75 -14.01
N GLN A 285 8.79 -4.66 -14.73
CA GLN A 285 9.31 -3.42 -14.14
C GLN A 285 8.17 -2.58 -13.57
N TRP A 286 8.39 -2.02 -12.37
CA TRP A 286 7.41 -1.22 -11.65
C TRP A 286 8.00 0.12 -11.27
N THR A 287 7.80 1.14 -12.09
CA THR A 287 8.30 2.49 -11.82
C THR A 287 7.22 3.54 -12.06
N CYS A 288 7.19 4.56 -11.19
CA CYS A 288 6.26 5.67 -11.29
C CYS A 288 6.94 7.00 -10.99
N SER A 289 6.39 8.09 -11.52
CA SER A 289 6.85 9.46 -11.31
C SER A 289 6.14 10.06 -10.11
N VAL A 290 6.85 10.85 -9.32
CA VAL A 290 6.30 11.62 -8.18
C VAL A 290 6.21 13.13 -8.46
N GLU A 291 6.44 13.54 -9.70
CA GLU A 291 6.50 14.97 -10.04
C GLU A 291 5.18 15.70 -9.80
N LYS A 292 4.05 15.03 -10.01
CA LYS A 292 2.73 15.62 -9.76
C LYS A 292 2.50 15.88 -8.28
N ILE A 293 2.73 14.90 -7.42
CA ILE A 293 2.54 15.05 -5.97
C ILE A 293 3.52 16.07 -5.38
N LYS A 294 4.77 16.13 -5.87
CA LYS A 294 5.76 17.15 -5.49
C LYS A 294 5.28 18.56 -5.85
N ARG A 295 4.81 18.75 -7.08
CA ARG A 295 4.35 20.04 -7.58
C ARG A 295 3.11 20.52 -6.83
N GLU A 296 2.12 19.66 -6.64
CA GLU A 296 0.78 20.04 -6.18
C GLU A 296 0.59 19.92 -4.67
N LEU A 297 1.20 18.92 -4.02
CA LEU A 297 1.09 18.71 -2.57
C LEU A 297 2.36 19.07 -1.80
N LYS A 298 3.42 19.52 -2.49
CA LYS A 298 4.73 19.83 -1.89
C LYS A 298 5.36 18.65 -1.17
N TYR A 299 5.03 17.43 -1.65
CA TYR A 299 5.62 16.21 -1.14
C TYR A 299 7.14 16.21 -1.29
N ARG A 300 7.84 15.71 -0.30
CA ARG A 300 9.29 15.48 -0.31
C ARG A 300 9.60 14.17 0.40
N GLN A 301 10.42 13.36 -0.20
CA GLN A 301 10.93 12.16 0.45
C GLN A 301 11.70 12.55 1.72
N THR A 302 11.39 11.87 2.84
CA THR A 302 12.03 12.10 4.13
C THR A 302 13.10 11.07 4.46
N ARG A 303 13.00 9.87 3.85
CA ARG A 303 13.91 8.76 4.10
C ARG A 303 14.71 8.40 2.85
N SER A 304 16.05 8.43 2.94
CA SER A 304 16.89 7.80 1.91
C SER A 304 16.66 6.29 1.87
N LEU A 305 17.02 5.62 0.77
CA LEU A 305 16.96 4.16 0.66
C LEU A 305 17.72 3.48 1.81
N GLN A 306 18.94 3.94 2.09
CA GLN A 306 19.80 3.40 3.13
C GLN A 306 19.18 3.54 4.52
N ASP A 307 18.64 4.73 4.84
CA ASP A 307 18.04 4.98 6.16
C ASP A 307 16.73 4.22 6.33
N GLY A 308 15.90 4.15 5.29
CA GLY A 308 14.66 3.40 5.31
C GLY A 308 14.89 1.89 5.51
N ILE A 309 15.82 1.30 4.75
CA ILE A 309 16.18 -0.11 4.91
C ILE A 309 16.78 -0.38 6.28
N ARG A 310 17.69 0.48 6.75
CA ARG A 310 18.30 0.35 8.09
C ARG A 310 17.23 0.46 9.19
N HIS A 311 16.29 1.38 9.08
CA HIS A 311 15.17 1.53 10.01
C HIS A 311 14.31 0.27 10.05
N THR A 312 13.96 -0.26 8.89
CA THR A 312 13.16 -1.48 8.74
C THR A 312 13.83 -2.70 9.37
N ILE A 313 15.10 -2.94 9.03
CA ILE A 313 15.88 -4.09 9.54
C ILE A 313 16.05 -4.00 11.07
N ARG A 314 16.39 -2.83 11.61
CA ARG A 314 16.51 -2.63 13.06
C ARG A 314 15.18 -2.91 13.77
N TRP A 315 14.07 -2.50 13.18
CA TRP A 315 12.76 -2.79 13.74
C TRP A 315 12.47 -4.29 13.73
N TYR A 316 12.73 -5.00 12.62
CA TYR A 316 12.55 -6.45 12.55
C TYR A 316 13.40 -7.20 13.57
N GLN A 317 14.67 -6.83 13.73
CA GLN A 317 15.58 -7.41 14.74
C GLN A 317 15.06 -7.18 16.16
N LYS A 318 14.61 -5.94 16.47
CA LYS A 318 14.05 -5.60 17.79
C LYS A 318 12.79 -6.40 18.12
N HIS A 319 12.02 -6.82 17.14
CA HIS A 319 10.77 -7.56 17.30
C HIS A 319 10.89 -9.06 17.01
N ASN A 320 12.11 -9.59 16.88
CA ASN A 320 12.40 -11.00 16.58
C ASN A 320 11.77 -11.51 15.29
N TRP A 321 11.70 -10.66 14.26
CA TRP A 321 11.27 -11.03 12.92
C TRP A 321 12.46 -11.41 12.02
N LEU A 322 13.66 -10.95 12.37
CA LEU A 322 14.96 -11.26 11.76
C LEU A 322 15.96 -11.71 12.82
#